data_a227f40c096cf0015d0c34eb381a9800
#
_entry.id   a227f40c096cf0015d0c34eb381a9800
#
_cell.length_a   1.000
_cell.length_b   1.000
_cell.length_c   1.000
_cell.angle_alpha   90.00
_cell.angle_beta   90.00
_cell.angle_gamma   90.00
#
_symmetry.space_group_name_H-M   'P 1'
#
loop_
_entity.id
_entity.type
_entity.pdbx_description
1 polymer ?
#
loop_
_entity_poly.entity_id
_entity_poly.type
_entity_poly.pdbx_seq_one_letter_code
_entity_poly.pdbx_strand_id
1 'polypeptide(L)'
;MPCALEGKTILITGAAGGIGSETARVCAEQGASLVLADREAPEALAAELRQQGVNARALAFDVTDRAAAEAAVAGIERLDALVANAGYCPWDDWNAEGWDHVFHQVIDINLLGVMHLTRAALAKMAEAGAGRMVLVSSVAARMGGLAASPHYVAAKGGTHAFVKWLARKAAESGVTVNSVAPGATDTGMTQGAPLDANRIPLRRMAQPREIALPIAFLCSDGASYICGATLDVNGGVYMT
;
A
#
# COMPACT_ATOMS: atom_id res chain seq x y z
N MET A 1 -4.71 18.60 14.98
CA MET A 1 -4.62 18.92 13.54
C MET A 1 -5.50 17.93 12.78
N PRO A 2 -6.20 18.28 11.69
CA PRO A 2 -7.14 17.37 11.01
C PRO A 2 -6.50 16.14 10.34
N CYS A 3 -5.17 16.09 10.27
CA CYS A 3 -4.41 14.96 9.72
C CYS A 3 -3.67 14.14 10.79
N ALA A 4 -3.97 14.33 12.08
CA ALA A 4 -3.38 13.55 13.15
C ALA A 4 -3.92 12.11 13.15
N LEU A 5 -3.06 11.17 13.48
CA LEU A 5 -3.38 9.74 13.58
C LEU A 5 -3.33 9.25 15.04
N GLU A 6 -3.38 10.20 15.99
CA GLU A 6 -3.32 9.91 17.42
C GLU A 6 -4.43 8.92 17.83
N GLY A 7 -4.03 7.89 18.55
CA GLY A 7 -4.94 6.84 19.02
C GLY A 7 -5.44 5.87 17.93
N LYS A 8 -4.96 5.98 16.68
CA LYS A 8 -5.30 5.04 15.61
C LYS A 8 -4.29 3.90 15.53
N THR A 9 -4.75 2.69 15.28
CA THR A 9 -3.91 1.52 14.99
C THR A 9 -3.94 1.22 13.49
N ILE A 10 -2.76 1.20 12.86
CA ILE A 10 -2.60 1.05 11.42
C ILE A 10 -1.79 -0.20 11.10
N LEU A 11 -2.34 -1.09 10.27
CA LEU A 11 -1.62 -2.21 9.68
C LEU A 11 -1.00 -1.76 8.34
N ILE A 12 0.30 -1.94 8.19
CA ILE A 12 1.04 -1.63 6.96
C ILE A 12 1.72 -2.90 6.46
N THR A 13 1.41 -3.35 5.25
CA THR A 13 2.09 -4.47 4.60
C THR A 13 3.19 -3.99 3.64
N GLY A 14 4.21 -4.82 3.40
CA GLY A 14 5.40 -4.37 2.67
C GLY A 14 6.19 -3.32 3.47
N ALA A 15 6.15 -3.43 4.80
CA ALA A 15 6.69 -2.42 5.72
C ALA A 15 8.24 -2.41 5.76
N ALA A 16 8.90 -3.45 5.26
CA ALA A 16 10.35 -3.46 5.06
C ALA A 16 10.78 -2.68 3.80
N GLY A 17 9.86 -2.45 2.85
CA GLY A 17 10.13 -1.72 1.60
C GLY A 17 10.18 -0.20 1.78
N GLY A 18 10.73 0.52 0.77
CA GLY A 18 10.95 1.98 0.85
C GLY A 18 9.69 2.80 1.16
N ILE A 19 8.59 2.59 0.40
CA ILE A 19 7.32 3.32 0.65
C ILE A 19 6.70 2.87 1.98
N GLY A 20 6.69 1.56 2.26
CA GLY A 20 6.08 1.02 3.47
C GLY A 20 6.76 1.48 4.74
N SER A 21 8.10 1.44 4.78
CA SER A 21 8.88 1.88 5.94
C SER A 21 8.73 3.39 6.19
N GLU A 22 8.73 4.19 5.13
CA GLU A 22 8.54 5.63 5.27
C GLU A 22 7.10 5.98 5.64
N THR A 23 6.10 5.23 5.14
CA THR A 23 4.72 5.35 5.60
C THR A 23 4.60 5.07 7.09
N ALA A 24 5.31 4.05 7.60
CA ALA A 24 5.33 3.76 9.02
C ALA A 24 5.90 4.94 9.83
N ARG A 25 7.02 5.53 9.40
CA ARG A 25 7.61 6.71 10.06
C ARG A 25 6.67 7.91 10.06
N VAL A 26 6.07 8.23 8.91
CA VAL A 26 5.12 9.34 8.80
C VAL A 26 3.88 9.13 9.67
N CYS A 27 3.33 7.92 9.72
CA CYS A 27 2.20 7.61 10.59
C CYS A 27 2.59 7.68 12.08
N ALA A 28 3.80 7.24 12.45
CA ALA A 28 4.34 7.34 13.79
C ALA A 28 4.49 8.81 14.23
N GLU A 29 5.06 9.67 13.39
CA GLU A 29 5.18 11.11 13.61
C GLU A 29 3.82 11.79 13.87
N GLN A 30 2.72 11.20 13.35
CA GLN A 30 1.35 11.69 13.52
C GLN A 30 0.61 11.01 14.69
N GLY A 31 1.29 10.18 15.50
CA GLY A 31 0.77 9.59 16.74
C GLY A 31 0.08 8.24 16.59
N ALA A 32 0.25 7.55 15.47
CA ALA A 32 -0.34 6.22 15.26
C ALA A 32 0.38 5.11 16.06
N SER A 33 -0.37 4.10 16.49
CA SER A 33 0.14 2.77 16.82
C SER A 33 0.26 1.95 15.54
N LEU A 34 1.33 1.14 15.41
CA LEU A 34 1.67 0.49 14.16
C LEU A 34 1.77 -1.03 14.27
N VAL A 35 1.20 -1.72 13.30
CA VAL A 35 1.44 -3.13 13.03
C VAL A 35 2.14 -3.22 11.67
N LEU A 36 3.42 -3.56 11.69
CA LEU A 36 4.29 -3.58 10.53
C LEU A 36 4.44 -5.01 10.04
N ALA A 37 4.05 -5.27 8.81
CA ALA A 37 4.04 -6.63 8.27
C ALA A 37 4.84 -6.73 6.97
N ASP A 38 5.60 -7.81 6.85
CA ASP A 38 6.29 -8.22 5.64
C ASP A 38 6.46 -9.75 5.65
N ARG A 39 7.03 -10.35 4.60
CA ARG A 39 7.36 -11.79 4.57
C ARG A 39 8.33 -12.17 5.70
N GLU A 40 9.29 -11.32 5.97
CA GLU A 40 10.10 -11.36 7.18
C GLU A 40 9.67 -10.21 8.07
N ALA A 41 9.53 -10.47 9.38
CA ALA A 41 9.09 -9.45 10.32
C ALA A 41 10.04 -8.23 10.28
N PRO A 42 9.57 -7.01 10.02
CA PRO A 42 10.41 -5.81 9.95
C PRO A 42 10.78 -5.32 11.36
N GLU A 43 11.43 -6.18 12.13
CA GLU A 43 11.74 -5.97 13.55
C GLU A 43 12.69 -4.79 13.77
N ALA A 44 13.62 -4.56 12.86
CA ALA A 44 14.53 -3.41 12.95
C ALA A 44 13.77 -2.08 12.91
N LEU A 45 12.79 -1.94 12.00
CA LEU A 45 11.93 -0.76 11.93
C LEU A 45 11.03 -0.64 13.16
N ALA A 46 10.44 -1.75 13.62
CA ALA A 46 9.60 -1.72 14.81
C ALA A 46 10.41 -1.32 16.06
N ALA A 47 11.65 -1.80 16.18
CA ALA A 47 12.56 -1.43 17.27
C ALA A 47 12.95 0.05 17.22
N GLU A 48 13.27 0.58 16.03
CA GLU A 48 13.53 2.00 15.80
C GLU A 48 12.37 2.87 16.30
N LEU A 49 11.15 2.53 15.91
CA LEU A 49 9.96 3.29 16.27
C LEU A 49 9.63 3.18 17.77
N ARG A 50 9.81 2.00 18.38
CA ARG A 50 9.66 1.83 19.83
C ARG A 50 10.65 2.67 20.63
N GLN A 51 11.89 2.83 20.16
CA GLN A 51 12.87 3.73 20.79
C GLN A 51 12.43 5.19 20.76
N GLN A 52 11.58 5.58 19.80
CA GLN A 52 10.96 6.90 19.72
C GLN A 52 9.65 7.02 20.55
N GLY A 53 9.29 5.98 21.30
CA GLY A 53 8.08 5.95 22.12
C GLY A 53 6.80 5.52 21.38
N VAL A 54 6.92 5.05 20.13
CA VAL A 54 5.78 4.61 19.33
C VAL A 54 5.39 3.18 19.70
N ASN A 55 4.10 2.91 19.87
CA ASN A 55 3.59 1.54 19.99
C ASN A 55 3.66 0.85 18.62
N ALA A 56 4.71 0.08 18.38
CA ALA A 56 4.98 -0.60 17.11
C ALA A 56 5.30 -2.08 17.34
N ARG A 57 4.66 -2.96 16.56
CA ARG A 57 4.97 -4.40 16.52
C ARG A 57 5.21 -4.87 15.09
N ALA A 58 6.10 -5.82 14.93
CA ALA A 58 6.39 -6.48 13.66
C ALA A 58 5.63 -7.81 13.56
N LEU A 59 5.20 -8.15 12.34
CA LEU A 59 4.59 -9.44 12.00
C LEU A 59 5.27 -10.00 10.75
N ALA A 60 5.45 -11.32 10.72
CA ALA A 60 5.89 -12.03 9.52
C ALA A 60 4.70 -12.79 8.92
N PHE A 61 4.32 -12.49 7.67
CA PHE A 61 3.45 -13.33 6.87
C PHE A 61 3.53 -12.98 5.38
N ASP A 62 3.20 -13.95 4.54
CA ASP A 62 3.05 -13.75 3.10
C ASP A 62 1.60 -13.32 2.81
N VAL A 63 1.42 -12.20 2.11
CA VAL A 63 0.09 -11.69 1.72
C VAL A 63 -0.65 -12.64 0.77
N THR A 64 0.07 -13.51 0.08
CA THR A 64 -0.50 -14.52 -0.82
C THR A 64 -1.13 -15.69 -0.05
N ASP A 65 -0.72 -15.92 1.20
CA ASP A 65 -1.36 -16.87 2.09
C ASP A 65 -2.59 -16.22 2.76
N ARG A 66 -3.75 -16.67 2.30
CA ARG A 66 -5.03 -16.18 2.82
C ARG A 66 -5.20 -16.42 4.32
N ALA A 67 -4.85 -17.60 4.81
CA ALA A 67 -5.04 -17.97 6.20
C ALA A 67 -4.12 -17.14 7.11
N ALA A 68 -2.87 -16.91 6.68
CA ALA A 68 -1.92 -16.06 7.38
C ALA A 68 -2.41 -14.59 7.42
N ALA A 69 -2.92 -14.06 6.31
CA ALA A 69 -3.50 -12.70 6.27
C ALA A 69 -4.72 -12.55 7.20
N GLU A 70 -5.64 -13.55 7.21
CA GLU A 70 -6.79 -13.58 8.11
C GLU A 70 -6.36 -13.65 9.57
N ALA A 71 -5.40 -14.51 9.92
CA ALA A 71 -4.87 -14.64 11.27
C ALA A 71 -4.14 -13.37 11.75
N ALA A 72 -3.36 -12.74 10.86
CA ALA A 72 -2.67 -11.49 11.17
C ALA A 72 -3.67 -10.37 11.53
N VAL A 73 -4.73 -10.20 10.75
CA VAL A 73 -5.78 -9.20 11.02
C VAL A 73 -6.59 -9.55 12.27
N ALA A 74 -6.93 -10.82 12.49
CA ALA A 74 -7.66 -11.27 13.67
C ALA A 74 -6.88 -10.98 14.97
N GLY A 75 -5.55 -11.13 14.94
CA GLY A 75 -4.66 -10.85 16.07
C GLY A 75 -4.42 -9.36 16.37
N ILE A 76 -5.07 -8.44 15.66
CA ILE A 76 -5.04 -7.00 15.96
C ILE A 76 -6.30 -6.66 16.75
N GLU A 77 -6.17 -6.20 17.97
CA GLU A 77 -7.31 -5.89 18.84
C GLU A 77 -8.20 -4.80 18.22
N ARG A 78 -7.59 -3.69 17.83
CA ARG A 78 -8.25 -2.56 17.15
C ARG A 78 -7.52 -2.23 15.85
N LEU A 79 -8.26 -2.14 14.74
CA LEU A 79 -7.73 -1.80 13.43
C LEU A 79 -8.50 -0.60 12.85
N ASP A 80 -7.88 0.58 12.88
CA ASP A 80 -8.47 1.82 12.36
C ASP A 80 -8.12 2.05 10.89
N ALA A 81 -6.91 1.62 10.46
CA ALA A 81 -6.55 1.71 9.05
C ALA A 81 -5.72 0.51 8.57
N LEU A 82 -5.88 0.19 7.28
CA LEU A 82 -5.06 -0.75 6.53
C LEU A 82 -4.35 -0.01 5.40
N VAL A 83 -3.03 -0.16 5.31
CA VAL A 83 -2.23 0.22 4.14
C VAL A 83 -1.76 -1.05 3.45
N ALA A 84 -2.44 -1.43 2.36
CA ALA A 84 -2.07 -2.56 1.51
C ALA A 84 -1.00 -2.11 0.51
N ASN A 85 0.26 -2.15 0.95
CA ASN A 85 1.41 -1.64 0.20
C ASN A 85 2.33 -2.74 -0.34
N ALA A 86 2.28 -3.97 0.20
CA ALA A 86 3.07 -5.08 -0.34
C ALA A 86 2.93 -5.18 -1.86
N GLY A 87 4.04 -5.32 -2.56
CA GLY A 87 4.05 -5.39 -4.01
C GLY A 87 5.39 -5.88 -4.56
N TYR A 88 5.35 -6.38 -5.79
CA TYR A 88 6.51 -6.90 -6.50
C TYR A 88 6.44 -6.50 -7.97
N CYS A 89 7.55 -5.95 -8.51
CA CYS A 89 7.73 -5.61 -9.92
C CYS A 89 9.12 -6.13 -10.37
N PRO A 90 9.18 -7.21 -11.15
CA PRO A 90 10.45 -7.88 -11.50
C PRO A 90 11.24 -7.18 -12.61
N TRP A 91 10.67 -6.26 -13.37
CA TRP A 91 11.29 -5.62 -14.56
C TRP A 91 11.81 -6.64 -15.59
N ASP A 92 11.04 -7.72 -15.80
CA ASP A 92 11.38 -8.86 -16.64
C ASP A 92 10.97 -8.69 -18.12
N ASP A 93 11.49 -9.56 -18.97
CA ASP A 93 11.05 -9.69 -20.37
C ASP A 93 9.89 -10.68 -20.45
N TRP A 94 8.78 -10.26 -21.01
CA TRP A 94 7.58 -11.10 -21.14
C TRP A 94 7.74 -12.28 -22.12
N ASN A 95 8.78 -12.27 -22.95
CA ASN A 95 9.13 -13.37 -23.83
C ASN A 95 10.10 -14.38 -23.18
N ALA A 96 10.54 -14.14 -21.93
CA ALA A 96 11.47 -15.01 -21.24
C ALA A 96 10.83 -16.39 -20.95
N GLU A 97 11.64 -17.45 -21.05
CA GLU A 97 11.24 -18.77 -20.60
C GLU A 97 10.89 -18.74 -19.10
N GLY A 98 9.76 -19.37 -18.73
CA GLY A 98 9.29 -19.37 -17.34
C GLY A 98 8.53 -18.10 -16.92
N TRP A 99 8.26 -17.17 -17.84
CA TRP A 99 7.50 -15.94 -17.55
C TRP A 99 6.13 -16.19 -16.90
N ASP A 100 5.44 -17.28 -17.26
CA ASP A 100 4.15 -17.65 -16.66
C ASP A 100 4.25 -17.84 -15.13
N HIS A 101 5.37 -18.38 -14.63
CA HIS A 101 5.59 -18.50 -13.18
C HIS A 101 5.70 -17.11 -12.53
N VAL A 102 6.45 -16.20 -13.14
CA VAL A 102 6.60 -14.81 -12.66
C VAL A 102 5.27 -14.07 -12.75
N PHE A 103 4.47 -14.31 -13.80
CA PHE A 103 3.11 -13.79 -13.93
C PHE A 103 2.26 -14.12 -12.71
N HIS A 104 2.21 -15.39 -12.30
CA HIS A 104 1.44 -15.82 -11.13
C HIS A 104 1.95 -15.14 -9.86
N GLN A 105 3.27 -15.07 -9.63
CA GLN A 105 3.83 -14.36 -8.47
C GLN A 105 3.38 -12.90 -8.42
N VAL A 106 3.44 -12.20 -9.56
CA VAL A 106 3.06 -10.78 -9.62
C VAL A 106 1.58 -10.59 -9.37
N ILE A 107 0.70 -11.40 -9.97
CA ILE A 107 -0.74 -11.34 -9.75
C ILE A 107 -1.10 -11.69 -8.30
N ASP A 108 -0.49 -12.74 -7.75
CA ASP A 108 -0.77 -13.20 -6.39
C ASP A 108 -0.39 -12.13 -5.35
N ILE A 109 0.78 -11.53 -5.49
CA ILE A 109 1.22 -10.50 -4.54
C ILE A 109 0.45 -9.20 -4.72
N ASN A 110 0.38 -8.66 -5.97
CA ASN A 110 -0.12 -7.30 -6.19
C ASN A 110 -1.65 -7.18 -6.28
N LEU A 111 -2.37 -8.30 -6.49
CA LEU A 111 -3.83 -8.30 -6.62
C LEU A 111 -4.51 -9.24 -5.64
N LEU A 112 -4.21 -10.54 -5.67
CA LEU A 112 -4.88 -11.52 -4.81
C LEU A 112 -4.56 -11.27 -3.33
N GLY A 113 -3.31 -10.99 -2.98
CA GLY A 113 -2.88 -10.66 -1.61
C GLY A 113 -3.58 -9.39 -1.08
N VAL A 114 -3.76 -8.38 -1.94
CA VAL A 114 -4.55 -7.18 -1.58
C VAL A 114 -6.00 -7.56 -1.27
N MET A 115 -6.60 -8.47 -2.04
CA MET A 115 -7.98 -8.94 -1.82
C MET A 115 -8.10 -9.76 -0.51
N HIS A 116 -7.11 -10.60 -0.17
CA HIS A 116 -7.09 -11.34 1.09
C HIS A 116 -7.09 -10.39 2.29
N LEU A 117 -6.18 -9.43 2.29
CA LEU A 117 -6.05 -8.44 3.37
C LEU A 117 -7.29 -7.57 3.53
N THR A 118 -7.77 -7.00 2.42
CA THR A 118 -8.93 -6.09 2.47
C THR A 118 -10.20 -6.80 2.91
N ARG A 119 -10.38 -8.08 2.55
CA ARG A 119 -11.51 -8.88 3.01
C ARG A 119 -11.47 -9.11 4.52
N ALA A 120 -10.31 -9.49 5.05
CA ALA A 120 -10.13 -9.70 6.49
C ALA A 120 -10.31 -8.38 7.26
N ALA A 121 -9.68 -7.29 6.78
CA ALA A 121 -9.78 -5.98 7.40
C ALA A 121 -11.20 -5.41 7.36
N LEU A 122 -11.93 -5.60 6.23
CA LEU A 122 -13.31 -5.12 6.12
C LEU A 122 -14.22 -5.77 7.15
N ALA A 123 -14.12 -7.07 7.38
CA ALA A 123 -14.92 -7.76 8.39
C ALA A 123 -14.72 -7.10 9.77
N LYS A 124 -13.46 -6.90 10.17
CA LYS A 124 -13.11 -6.29 11.47
C LYS A 124 -13.53 -4.82 11.58
N MET A 125 -13.31 -4.02 10.54
CA MET A 125 -13.69 -2.60 10.51
C MET A 125 -15.20 -2.41 10.47
N ALA A 126 -15.95 -3.30 9.80
CA ALA A 126 -17.40 -3.28 9.76
C ALA A 126 -18.03 -3.54 11.14
N GLU A 127 -17.45 -4.43 11.93
CA GLU A 127 -17.87 -4.65 13.34
C GLU A 127 -17.66 -3.39 14.20
N ALA A 128 -16.61 -2.62 13.92
CA ALA A 128 -16.33 -1.35 14.59
C ALA A 128 -17.16 -0.17 14.05
N GLY A 129 -17.83 -0.33 12.90
CA GLY A 129 -18.59 0.73 12.23
C GLY A 129 -17.73 1.85 11.65
N ALA A 130 -16.42 1.68 11.54
CA ALA A 130 -15.49 2.67 11.02
C ALA A 130 -14.18 2.03 10.55
N GLY A 131 -13.53 2.63 9.56
CA GLY A 131 -12.21 2.19 9.09
C GLY A 131 -11.73 2.98 7.88
N ARG A 132 -10.43 2.86 7.59
CA ARG A 132 -9.78 3.46 6.43
C ARG A 132 -8.92 2.40 5.73
N MET A 133 -9.10 2.22 4.44
CA MET A 133 -8.24 1.35 3.63
C MET A 133 -7.55 2.16 2.56
N VAL A 134 -6.23 2.05 2.49
CA VAL A 134 -5.41 2.69 1.45
C VAL A 134 -4.66 1.60 0.70
N LEU A 135 -4.97 1.44 -0.58
CA LEU A 135 -4.34 0.47 -1.46
C LEU A 135 -3.28 1.16 -2.31
N VAL A 136 -2.05 0.66 -2.29
CA VAL A 136 -0.98 1.22 -3.11
C VAL A 136 -1.03 0.59 -4.50
N SER A 137 -1.57 1.37 -5.45
CA SER A 137 -1.61 1.04 -6.87
C SER A 137 -0.30 1.49 -7.56
N SER A 138 -0.38 2.03 -8.75
CA SER A 138 0.75 2.57 -9.52
C SER A 138 0.24 3.47 -10.65
N VAL A 139 1.06 4.41 -11.09
CA VAL A 139 0.84 5.13 -12.35
C VAL A 139 0.72 4.17 -13.55
N ALA A 140 1.35 2.99 -13.47
CA ALA A 140 1.23 1.94 -14.48
C ALA A 140 -0.22 1.48 -14.71
N ALA A 141 -1.06 1.50 -13.65
CA ALA A 141 -2.50 1.23 -13.75
C ALA A 141 -3.28 2.28 -14.57
N ARG A 142 -2.73 3.48 -14.69
CA ARG A 142 -3.36 4.61 -15.40
C ARG A 142 -2.97 4.66 -16.87
N MET A 143 -1.69 4.46 -17.16
CA MET A 143 -1.12 4.72 -18.48
C MET A 143 -0.53 3.47 -19.17
N GLY A 144 -0.69 2.28 -18.62
CA GLY A 144 -0.15 1.04 -19.17
C GLY A 144 1.33 0.80 -18.85
N GLY A 145 1.96 1.68 -18.05
CA GLY A 145 3.38 1.61 -17.71
C GLY A 145 4.30 2.04 -18.88
N LEU A 146 5.50 2.54 -18.57
CA LEU A 146 6.52 2.87 -19.56
C LEU A 146 7.64 1.82 -19.61
N ALA A 147 7.93 1.18 -18.49
CA ALA A 147 8.98 0.19 -18.33
C ALA A 147 8.50 -1.06 -17.56
N ALA A 148 7.39 -0.96 -16.82
CA ALA A 148 6.86 -2.06 -16.04
C ALA A 148 6.32 -3.18 -16.94
N SER A 149 6.54 -4.43 -16.54
CA SER A 149 6.09 -5.63 -17.25
C SER A 149 4.55 -5.74 -17.27
N PRO A 150 3.96 -6.40 -18.28
CA PRO A 150 2.51 -6.40 -18.53
C PRO A 150 1.68 -7.00 -17.37
N HIS A 151 2.18 -8.04 -16.69
CA HIS A 151 1.52 -8.62 -15.52
C HIS A 151 1.43 -7.62 -14.34
N TYR A 152 2.46 -6.79 -14.13
CA TYR A 152 2.41 -5.73 -13.11
C TYR A 152 1.38 -4.66 -13.47
N VAL A 153 1.36 -4.23 -14.74
CA VAL A 153 0.34 -3.30 -15.27
C VAL A 153 -1.06 -3.86 -15.06
N ALA A 154 -1.29 -5.14 -15.42
CA ALA A 154 -2.57 -5.82 -15.26
C ALA A 154 -2.98 -5.91 -13.79
N ALA A 155 -2.06 -6.32 -12.89
CA ALA A 155 -2.32 -6.44 -11.45
C ALA A 155 -2.68 -5.09 -10.82
N LYS A 156 -1.92 -4.03 -11.12
CA LYS A 156 -2.19 -2.69 -10.59
C LYS A 156 -3.43 -2.05 -11.23
N GLY A 157 -3.72 -2.35 -12.51
CA GLY A 157 -5.00 -2.01 -13.15
C GLY A 157 -6.19 -2.69 -12.47
N GLY A 158 -6.05 -3.98 -12.15
CA GLY A 158 -7.01 -4.74 -11.35
C GLY A 158 -7.23 -4.13 -9.97
N THR A 159 -6.15 -3.78 -9.26
CA THR A 159 -6.22 -3.10 -7.96
C THR A 159 -6.96 -1.76 -8.08
N HIS A 160 -6.67 -0.97 -9.12
CA HIS A 160 -7.32 0.32 -9.36
C HIS A 160 -8.85 0.18 -9.56
N ALA A 161 -9.30 -0.82 -10.32
CA ALA A 161 -10.71 -1.11 -10.49
C ALA A 161 -11.35 -1.66 -9.20
N PHE A 162 -10.62 -2.52 -8.48
CA PHE A 162 -11.05 -3.13 -7.23
C PHE A 162 -11.32 -2.11 -6.12
N VAL A 163 -10.52 -1.04 -6.04
CA VAL A 163 -10.77 0.08 -5.09
C VAL A 163 -12.19 0.60 -5.22
N LYS A 164 -12.68 0.84 -6.44
CA LYS A 164 -14.03 1.38 -6.68
C LYS A 164 -15.13 0.42 -6.29
N TRP A 165 -14.93 -0.87 -6.56
CA TRP A 165 -15.87 -1.91 -6.16
C TRP A 165 -15.91 -2.05 -4.63
N LEU A 166 -14.73 -2.13 -4.00
CA LEU A 166 -14.61 -2.30 -2.56
C LEU A 166 -15.13 -1.08 -1.79
N ALA A 167 -14.89 0.14 -2.30
CA ALA A 167 -15.38 1.38 -1.71
C ALA A 167 -16.91 1.39 -1.60
N ARG A 168 -17.62 0.98 -2.66
CA ARG A 168 -19.08 0.87 -2.63
C ARG A 168 -19.55 -0.16 -1.61
N LYS A 169 -18.91 -1.31 -1.56
CA LYS A 169 -19.26 -2.38 -0.62
C LYS A 169 -18.97 -2.00 0.84
N ALA A 170 -17.88 -1.29 1.10
CA ALA A 170 -17.42 -0.94 2.44
C ALA A 170 -18.13 0.28 3.04
N ALA A 171 -18.65 1.18 2.21
CA ALA A 171 -19.23 2.45 2.64
C ALA A 171 -20.41 2.28 3.60
N GLU A 172 -21.27 1.27 3.40
CA GLU A 172 -22.41 0.96 4.27
C GLU A 172 -21.98 0.62 5.70
N SER A 173 -20.75 0.16 5.88
CA SER A 173 -20.15 -0.16 7.18
C SER A 173 -19.33 0.99 7.76
N GLY A 174 -19.42 2.22 7.22
CA GLY A 174 -18.63 3.37 7.67
C GLY A 174 -17.14 3.30 7.30
N VAL A 175 -16.76 2.40 6.40
CA VAL A 175 -15.36 2.19 5.97
C VAL A 175 -15.11 2.89 4.64
N THR A 176 -14.08 3.76 4.57
CA THR A 176 -13.65 4.35 3.30
C THR A 176 -12.50 3.55 2.71
N VAL A 177 -12.49 3.44 1.38
CA VAL A 177 -11.44 2.75 0.62
C VAL A 177 -10.92 3.68 -0.46
N ASN A 178 -9.63 3.94 -0.45
CA ASN A 178 -8.98 4.82 -1.41
C ASN A 178 -7.66 4.19 -1.90
N SER A 179 -7.03 4.80 -2.86
CA SER A 179 -5.77 4.37 -3.42
C SER A 179 -4.81 5.54 -3.60
N VAL A 180 -3.52 5.23 -3.57
CA VAL A 180 -2.46 6.11 -4.06
C VAL A 180 -1.86 5.43 -5.29
N ALA A 181 -1.59 6.20 -6.35
CA ALA A 181 -0.93 5.73 -7.57
C ALA A 181 0.45 6.41 -7.72
N PRO A 182 1.51 5.81 -7.14
CA PRO A 182 2.85 6.35 -7.23
C PRO A 182 3.39 6.31 -8.67
N GLY A 183 4.18 7.31 -9.04
CA GLY A 183 5.13 7.26 -10.13
C GLY A 183 6.44 6.58 -9.73
N ALA A 184 7.50 6.81 -10.50
CA ALA A 184 8.83 6.35 -10.18
C ALA A 184 9.28 6.93 -8.83
N THR A 185 9.55 6.05 -7.88
CA THR A 185 9.91 6.40 -6.50
C THR A 185 11.26 5.76 -6.16
N ASP A 186 12.15 6.50 -5.55
CA ASP A 186 13.50 6.05 -5.19
C ASP A 186 13.45 5.03 -4.04
N THR A 187 13.44 3.76 -4.40
CA THR A 187 13.31 2.61 -3.50
C THR A 187 14.13 1.43 -4.01
N GLY A 188 14.32 0.42 -3.19
CA GLY A 188 14.97 -0.83 -3.63
C GLY A 188 14.28 -1.48 -4.83
N MET A 189 12.97 -1.33 -4.99
CA MET A 189 12.21 -1.87 -6.13
C MET A 189 12.60 -1.23 -7.47
N THR A 190 13.03 0.03 -7.46
CA THR A 190 13.41 0.79 -8.66
C THR A 190 14.90 0.82 -8.92
N GLN A 191 15.71 0.22 -8.04
CA GLN A 191 17.14 0.09 -8.27
C GLN A 191 17.41 -0.79 -9.49
N GLY A 192 18.18 -0.27 -10.46
CA GLY A 192 18.47 -0.96 -11.73
C GLY A 192 17.30 -1.01 -12.73
N ALA A 193 16.15 -0.45 -12.39
CA ALA A 193 15.01 -0.35 -13.31
C ALA A 193 15.34 0.61 -14.50
N PRO A 194 14.84 0.32 -15.71
CA PRO A 194 15.10 1.15 -16.90
C PRO A 194 14.24 2.43 -16.88
N LEU A 195 14.38 3.22 -15.83
CA LEU A 195 13.63 4.46 -15.60
C LEU A 195 14.48 5.68 -15.98
N ASP A 196 13.90 6.58 -16.75
CA ASP A 196 14.51 7.86 -17.13
C ASP A 196 13.77 9.02 -16.44
N ALA A 197 14.42 9.62 -15.46
CA ALA A 197 13.87 10.76 -14.70
C ALA A 197 13.59 11.97 -15.59
N ASN A 198 14.25 12.11 -16.76
CA ASN A 198 13.99 13.19 -17.71
C ASN A 198 12.60 13.09 -18.37
N ARG A 199 11.99 11.92 -18.36
CA ARG A 199 10.61 11.70 -18.85
C ARG A 199 9.54 12.08 -17.83
N ILE A 200 9.92 12.37 -16.59
CA ILE A 200 9.03 12.86 -15.53
C ILE A 200 8.99 14.40 -15.64
N PRO A 201 7.82 15.05 -15.69
CA PRO A 201 7.74 16.50 -15.76
C PRO A 201 8.49 17.23 -14.65
N LEU A 202 8.48 16.71 -13.40
CA LEU A 202 9.26 17.25 -12.28
C LEU A 202 10.76 16.90 -12.35
N ARG A 203 11.25 16.18 -13.41
CA ARG A 203 12.65 15.87 -13.68
C ARG A 203 13.38 15.11 -12.57
N ARG A 204 12.67 14.40 -11.74
CA ARG A 204 13.22 13.54 -10.68
C ARG A 204 12.25 12.44 -10.30
N MET A 205 12.78 11.39 -9.68
CA MET A 205 11.98 10.41 -8.97
C MET A 205 11.41 11.02 -7.69
N ALA A 206 10.30 10.50 -7.21
CA ALA A 206 9.76 10.84 -5.90
C ALA A 206 10.63 10.23 -4.80
N GLN A 207 10.74 10.92 -3.67
CA GLN A 207 11.24 10.31 -2.45
C GLN A 207 10.11 9.50 -1.79
N PRO A 208 10.39 8.39 -1.10
CA PRO A 208 9.37 7.56 -0.43
C PRO A 208 8.42 8.37 0.45
N ARG A 209 8.93 9.41 1.12
CA ARG A 209 8.13 10.30 1.97
C ARG A 209 7.04 11.06 1.21
N GLU A 210 7.27 11.40 -0.06
CA GLU A 210 6.30 12.10 -0.90
C GLU A 210 5.10 11.18 -1.27
N ILE A 211 5.27 9.86 -1.17
CA ILE A 211 4.21 8.87 -1.31
C ILE A 211 3.57 8.57 0.06
N ALA A 212 4.37 8.52 1.13
CA ALA A 212 3.92 8.22 2.48
C ALA A 212 2.95 9.28 3.04
N LEU A 213 3.20 10.56 2.77
CA LEU A 213 2.36 11.67 3.25
C LEU A 213 0.90 11.57 2.76
N PRO A 214 0.60 11.42 1.45
CA PRO A 214 -0.77 11.22 1.01
C PRO A 214 -1.40 9.90 1.50
N ILE A 215 -0.61 8.84 1.71
CA ILE A 215 -1.11 7.61 2.35
C ILE A 215 -1.56 7.90 3.78
N ALA A 216 -0.74 8.55 4.59
CA ALA A 216 -1.08 8.93 5.98
C ALA A 216 -2.30 9.86 6.02
N PHE A 217 -2.40 10.83 5.11
CA PHE A 217 -3.59 11.68 4.97
C PHE A 217 -4.86 10.85 4.73
N LEU A 218 -4.82 9.88 3.81
CA LEU A 218 -5.97 9.01 3.54
C LEU A 218 -6.34 8.08 4.72
N CYS A 219 -5.41 7.81 5.63
CA CYS A 219 -5.68 7.09 6.89
C CYS A 219 -6.29 8.00 7.97
N SER A 220 -6.25 9.32 7.81
CA SER A 220 -6.69 10.30 8.81
C SER A 220 -8.16 10.66 8.67
N ASP A 221 -8.69 11.39 9.67
CA ASP A 221 -10.04 11.91 9.64
C ASP A 221 -10.19 13.09 8.64
N GLY A 222 -9.07 13.70 8.22
CA GLY A 222 -9.06 14.69 7.14
C GLY A 222 -9.58 14.14 5.79
N ALA A 223 -9.51 12.82 5.60
CA ALA A 223 -10.02 12.13 4.41
C ALA A 223 -11.40 11.48 4.61
N SER A 224 -12.14 11.85 5.66
CA SER A 224 -13.40 11.19 6.06
C SER A 224 -14.49 11.16 4.99
N TYR A 225 -14.46 12.10 4.03
CA TYR A 225 -15.42 12.16 2.93
C TYR A 225 -14.83 11.78 1.56
N ILE A 226 -13.60 11.24 1.57
CA ILE A 226 -12.94 10.71 0.36
C ILE A 226 -13.16 9.19 0.33
N CYS A 227 -13.85 8.69 -0.68
CA CYS A 227 -14.16 7.27 -0.84
C CYS A 227 -14.15 6.87 -2.32
N GLY A 228 -13.40 5.83 -2.68
CA GLY A 228 -13.25 5.35 -4.04
C GLY A 228 -12.27 6.16 -4.91
N ALA A 229 -11.56 7.11 -4.32
CA ALA A 229 -10.59 7.94 -5.02
C ALA A 229 -9.24 7.24 -5.21
N THR A 230 -8.52 7.65 -6.26
CA THR A 230 -7.10 7.36 -6.43
C THR A 230 -6.34 8.66 -6.53
N LEU A 231 -5.44 8.91 -5.59
CA LEU A 231 -4.53 10.06 -5.63
C LEU A 231 -3.34 9.73 -6.50
N ASP A 232 -3.17 10.47 -7.59
CA ASP A 232 -2.01 10.36 -8.47
C ASP A 232 -0.83 11.12 -7.87
N VAL A 233 0.26 10.40 -7.52
CA VAL A 233 1.48 10.95 -6.92
C VAL A 233 2.65 10.56 -7.81
N ASN A 234 2.78 11.21 -8.98
CA ASN A 234 3.59 10.69 -10.08
C ASN A 234 4.47 11.76 -10.77
N GLY A 235 4.60 12.95 -10.18
CA GLY A 235 5.44 14.01 -10.75
C GLY A 235 4.94 14.56 -12.09
N GLY A 236 3.65 14.38 -12.40
CA GLY A 236 3.02 14.85 -13.63
C GLY A 236 3.14 13.90 -14.83
N VAL A 237 3.65 12.67 -14.63
CA VAL A 237 3.75 11.66 -15.71
C VAL A 237 2.38 11.30 -16.27
N TYR A 238 1.37 11.29 -15.41
CA TYR A 238 -0.03 11.13 -15.78
C TYR A 238 -0.87 12.22 -15.10
N MET A 239 -1.78 12.82 -15.88
CA MET A 239 -2.71 13.86 -15.43
C MET A 239 -4.13 13.46 -15.88
N THR A 240 -5.11 13.58 -14.98
CA THR A 240 -6.55 13.36 -15.24
C THR A 240 -7.27 14.67 -15.48
#